data_153a0a5c6c7f8ee8e62641fdb989c341
#
_entry.id   153a0a5c6c7f8ee8e62641fdb989c341
#
_cell.length_a   1.000
_cell.length_b   1.000
_cell.length_c   1.000
_cell.angle_alpha   90.00
_cell.angle_beta   90.00
_cell.angle_gamma   90.00
#
_symmetry.space_group_name_H-M   'P 1'
#
loop_
_entity.id
_entity.type
_entity.pdbx_description
1 polymer ?
#
loop_
_entity_poly.entity_id
_entity_poly.type
_entity_poly.pdbx_seq_one_letter_code
_entity_poly.pdbx_strand_id
1 'polypeptide(L)'
;RPRPYLYGDKAPRDYKLKKDNKKSFFSGHTSIAAVSWFLMASMYDDYNPNSKISPYLWTSAFLIPACTAYYRYDAGKHFPSDLLTGYIVGGTIGMLVPKWHRENSNMHVSLSLQPTGKIKTRLSYKFWLIYSYIKNKNYENIYRIL
;
A
#
# COMPACT_ATOMS: atom_id res chain seq x y z
N ARG A 1 -16.90 14.19 8.87
CA ARG A 1 -18.07 14.89 8.33
C ARG A 1 -19.04 13.93 7.65
N PRO A 2 -20.37 14.24 7.58
CA PRO A 2 -21.34 13.43 6.85
C PRO A 2 -21.02 13.39 5.34
N ARG A 3 -21.55 12.37 4.66
CA ARG A 3 -21.38 12.20 3.21
C ARG A 3 -22.19 13.26 2.42
N PRO A 4 -21.73 13.66 1.22
CA PRO A 4 -22.39 14.74 0.45
C PRO A 4 -23.88 14.53 0.21
N TYR A 5 -24.31 13.31 -0.14
CA TYR A 5 -25.72 13.03 -0.43
C TYR A 5 -26.66 13.18 0.76
N LEU A 6 -26.13 13.29 1.99
CA LEU A 6 -26.97 13.52 3.19
C LEU A 6 -27.39 14.97 3.39
N TYR A 7 -26.76 15.91 2.70
CA TYR A 7 -27.08 17.34 2.82
C TYR A 7 -28.31 17.75 2.00
N GLY A 8 -28.81 16.87 1.11
CA GLY A 8 -30.01 17.15 0.33
C GLY A 8 -31.30 16.81 1.08
N ASP A 9 -32.37 17.54 0.79
CA ASP A 9 -33.72 17.29 1.38
C ASP A 9 -34.31 15.96 0.93
N LYS A 10 -33.84 15.44 -0.21
CA LYS A 10 -34.28 14.15 -0.79
C LYS A 10 -33.73 12.90 -0.09
N ALA A 11 -32.79 13.05 0.86
CA ALA A 11 -32.21 11.91 1.55
C ALA A 11 -33.19 11.29 2.55
N PRO A 12 -33.53 9.97 2.43
CA PRO A 12 -34.40 9.27 3.36
C PRO A 12 -33.88 9.35 4.79
N ARG A 13 -34.80 9.46 5.77
CA ARG A 13 -34.44 9.55 7.20
C ARG A 13 -33.61 8.38 7.68
N ASP A 14 -33.89 7.17 7.20
CA ASP A 14 -33.18 5.95 7.57
C ASP A 14 -31.70 5.99 7.15
N TYR A 15 -31.38 6.65 6.02
CA TYR A 15 -30.00 6.86 5.57
C TYR A 15 -29.25 7.90 6.43
N LYS A 16 -29.96 8.91 6.94
CA LYS A 16 -29.37 9.92 7.84
C LYS A 16 -28.95 9.33 9.20
N LEU A 17 -29.62 8.26 9.64
CA LEU A 17 -29.39 7.62 10.94
C LEU A 17 -28.23 6.59 10.92
N LYS A 18 -27.86 6.03 9.78
CA LYS A 18 -26.79 5.03 9.69
C LYS A 18 -25.42 5.63 10.05
N LYS A 19 -24.71 4.98 10.99
CA LYS A 19 -23.36 5.41 11.45
C LYS A 19 -22.35 5.56 10.31
N ASP A 20 -22.36 4.68 9.32
CA ASP A 20 -21.43 4.69 8.19
C ASP A 20 -21.59 5.89 7.27
N ASN A 21 -22.82 6.44 7.23
CA ASN A 21 -23.11 7.61 6.41
C ASN A 21 -22.62 8.92 7.04
N LYS A 22 -22.31 8.89 8.35
CA LYS A 22 -21.77 10.05 9.09
C LYS A 22 -20.26 10.21 8.93
N LYS A 23 -19.56 9.21 8.33
CA LYS A 23 -18.12 9.22 8.15
C LYS A 23 -17.78 9.25 6.65
N SER A 24 -17.34 10.40 6.17
CA SER A 24 -16.93 10.60 4.77
C SER A 24 -15.41 10.56 4.59
N PHE A 25 -14.65 11.08 5.53
CA PHE A 25 -13.19 11.25 5.42
C PHE A 25 -12.45 10.00 5.92
N PHE A 26 -11.45 9.56 5.21
CA PHE A 26 -11.13 9.72 3.79
C PHE A 26 -11.71 8.56 2.97
N SER A 27 -11.63 8.61 1.62
CA SER A 27 -12.19 7.55 0.77
C SER A 27 -11.33 6.29 0.80
N GLY A 28 -11.77 5.27 1.56
CA GLY A 28 -11.10 3.98 1.62
C GLY A 28 -11.03 3.25 0.27
N HIS A 29 -12.09 3.34 -0.57
CA HIS A 29 -12.10 2.70 -1.88
C HIS A 29 -11.06 3.32 -2.82
N THR A 30 -10.96 4.63 -2.86
CA THR A 30 -9.95 5.33 -3.66
C THR A 30 -8.54 5.02 -3.15
N SER A 31 -8.35 4.99 -1.83
CA SER A 31 -7.06 4.69 -1.22
C SER A 31 -6.62 3.26 -1.52
N ILE A 32 -7.49 2.26 -1.35
CA ILE A 32 -7.19 0.86 -1.65
C ILE A 32 -6.86 0.67 -3.14
N ALA A 33 -7.66 1.26 -4.04
CA ALA A 33 -7.38 1.22 -5.47
C ALA A 33 -6.00 1.82 -5.79
N ALA A 34 -5.67 2.98 -5.20
CA ALA A 34 -4.38 3.62 -5.39
C ALA A 34 -3.23 2.75 -4.84
N VAL A 35 -3.32 2.25 -3.59
CA VAL A 35 -2.30 1.36 -3.03
C VAL A 35 -2.05 0.18 -3.97
N SER A 36 -3.10 -0.52 -4.40
CA SER A 36 -2.96 -1.76 -5.19
C SER A 36 -2.29 -1.50 -6.54
N TRP A 37 -2.73 -0.47 -7.27
CA TRP A 37 -2.21 -0.19 -8.60
C TRP A 37 -0.79 0.41 -8.59
N PHE A 38 -0.50 1.32 -7.65
CA PHE A 38 0.85 1.87 -7.51
C PHE A 38 1.84 0.81 -6.97
N LEU A 39 1.40 -0.07 -6.06
CA LEU A 39 2.19 -1.20 -5.59
C LEU A 39 2.56 -2.13 -6.74
N MET A 40 1.56 -2.53 -7.54
CA MET A 40 1.77 -3.41 -8.69
C MET A 40 2.74 -2.80 -9.72
N ALA A 41 2.54 -1.54 -10.08
CA ALA A 41 3.40 -0.85 -11.04
C ALA A 41 4.85 -0.73 -10.51
N SER A 42 5.02 -0.36 -9.23
CA SER A 42 6.32 -0.22 -8.59
C SER A 42 7.06 -1.57 -8.49
N MET A 43 6.37 -2.63 -8.08
CA MET A 43 6.97 -3.97 -8.00
C MET A 43 7.34 -4.49 -9.39
N TYR A 44 6.46 -4.33 -10.39
CA TYR A 44 6.76 -4.78 -11.74
C TYR A 44 8.00 -4.09 -12.31
N ASP A 45 8.12 -2.78 -12.11
CA ASP A 45 9.26 -1.98 -12.56
C ASP A 45 10.58 -2.42 -11.89
N ASP A 46 10.52 -2.73 -10.61
CA ASP A 46 11.67 -3.24 -9.84
C ASP A 46 12.16 -4.61 -10.35
N TYR A 47 11.25 -5.51 -10.74
CA TYR A 47 11.61 -6.85 -11.24
C TYR A 47 11.95 -6.88 -12.74
N ASN A 48 11.46 -5.90 -13.51
CA ASN A 48 11.61 -5.85 -14.97
C ASN A 48 12.15 -4.49 -15.42
N PRO A 49 13.37 -4.11 -15.03
CA PRO A 49 13.97 -2.85 -15.43
C PRO A 49 14.07 -2.81 -16.97
N ASN A 50 13.69 -1.69 -17.58
CA ASN A 50 13.65 -1.48 -19.03
C ASN A 50 12.51 -2.22 -19.78
N SER A 51 11.48 -2.69 -19.09
CA SER A 51 10.31 -3.30 -19.74
C SER A 51 9.50 -2.25 -20.51
N LYS A 52 9.14 -2.56 -21.76
CA LYS A 52 8.23 -1.74 -22.56
C LYS A 52 6.80 -1.67 -22.00
N ILE A 53 6.45 -2.55 -21.09
CA ILE A 53 5.13 -2.62 -20.44
C ILE A 53 5.05 -1.66 -19.24
N SER A 54 6.18 -1.32 -18.61
CA SER A 54 6.22 -0.46 -17.43
C SER A 54 5.46 0.87 -17.60
N PRO A 55 5.58 1.64 -18.69
CA PRO A 55 4.82 2.88 -18.88
C PRO A 55 3.30 2.68 -18.89
N TYR A 56 2.83 1.57 -19.44
CA TYR A 56 1.39 1.25 -19.47
C TYR A 56 0.85 0.92 -18.08
N LEU A 57 1.65 0.20 -17.26
CA LEU A 57 1.28 -0.10 -15.87
C LEU A 57 1.23 1.18 -15.03
N TRP A 58 2.20 2.08 -15.19
CA TRP A 58 2.19 3.38 -14.51
C TRP A 58 0.99 4.22 -14.94
N THR A 59 0.68 4.28 -16.23
CA THR A 59 -0.51 4.96 -16.74
C THR A 59 -1.78 4.39 -16.13
N SER A 60 -1.91 3.06 -16.04
CA SER A 60 -3.04 2.39 -15.41
C SER A 60 -3.11 2.67 -13.90
N ALA A 61 -1.96 2.74 -13.23
CA ALA A 61 -1.87 3.05 -11.80
C ALA A 61 -2.35 4.48 -11.49
N PHE A 62 -2.22 5.41 -12.42
CA PHE A 62 -2.81 6.74 -12.28
C PHE A 62 -4.30 6.76 -12.66
N LEU A 63 -4.70 6.13 -13.76
CA LEU A 63 -6.04 6.26 -14.28
C LEU A 63 -7.10 5.49 -13.49
N ILE A 64 -6.82 4.24 -13.07
CA ILE A 64 -7.84 3.39 -12.46
C ILE A 64 -8.28 3.90 -11.08
N PRO A 65 -7.38 4.33 -10.18
CA PRO A 65 -7.81 4.97 -8.94
C PRO A 65 -8.50 6.32 -9.16
N ALA A 66 -8.14 7.07 -10.21
CA ALA A 66 -8.81 8.31 -10.58
C ALA A 66 -10.25 8.05 -11.04
N CYS A 67 -10.48 7.02 -11.87
CA CYS A 67 -11.82 6.57 -12.25
C CYS A 67 -12.62 6.13 -11.01
N THR A 68 -11.99 5.38 -10.09
CA THR A 68 -12.62 4.98 -8.83
C THR A 68 -13.03 6.21 -8.02
N ALA A 69 -12.18 7.23 -7.93
CA ALA A 69 -12.49 8.48 -7.26
C ALA A 69 -13.67 9.19 -7.91
N TYR A 70 -13.69 9.28 -9.26
CA TYR A 70 -14.78 9.89 -10.01
C TYR A 70 -16.13 9.24 -9.72
N TYR A 71 -16.23 7.90 -9.79
CA TYR A 71 -17.46 7.18 -9.49
C TYR A 71 -17.90 7.36 -8.02
N ARG A 72 -16.98 7.54 -7.09
CA ARG A 72 -17.31 7.83 -5.68
C ARG A 72 -17.80 9.25 -5.49
N TYR A 73 -17.30 10.19 -6.26
CA TYR A 73 -17.80 11.55 -6.31
C TYR A 73 -19.20 11.62 -6.90
N ASP A 74 -19.39 11.03 -8.09
CA ASP A 74 -20.67 10.99 -8.80
C ASP A 74 -21.78 10.34 -7.95
N ALA A 75 -21.46 9.25 -7.24
CA ALA A 75 -22.38 8.62 -6.30
C ALA A 75 -22.67 9.46 -5.02
N GLY A 76 -22.14 10.67 -4.89
CA GLY A 76 -22.34 11.56 -3.74
C GLY A 76 -21.81 11.01 -2.41
N LYS A 77 -20.90 10.01 -2.44
CA LYS A 77 -20.42 9.33 -1.23
C LYS A 77 -19.27 10.02 -0.54
N HIS A 78 -18.47 10.77 -1.29
CA HIS A 78 -17.28 11.47 -0.80
C HIS A 78 -17.15 12.85 -1.40
N PHE A 79 -16.55 13.76 -0.65
CA PHE A 79 -16.16 15.07 -1.17
C PHE A 79 -14.86 14.95 -1.98
N PRO A 80 -14.58 15.87 -2.92
CA PRO A 80 -13.33 15.87 -3.69
C PRO A 80 -12.08 15.81 -2.82
N SER A 81 -12.07 16.50 -1.67
CA SER A 81 -10.96 16.47 -0.72
C SER A 81 -10.73 15.09 -0.07
N ASP A 82 -11.81 14.32 0.19
CA ASP A 82 -11.72 12.98 0.76
C ASP A 82 -11.12 12.00 -0.24
N LEU A 83 -11.44 12.19 -1.52
CA LEU A 83 -10.95 11.40 -2.64
C LEU A 83 -9.49 11.71 -2.92
N LEU A 84 -9.15 13.00 -2.98
CA LEU A 84 -7.78 13.45 -3.20
C LEU A 84 -6.84 12.96 -2.09
N THR A 85 -7.27 13.09 -0.83
CA THR A 85 -6.48 12.59 0.31
C THR A 85 -6.31 11.07 0.22
N GLY A 86 -7.39 10.32 -0.06
CA GLY A 86 -7.33 8.87 -0.23
C GLY A 86 -6.39 8.45 -1.36
N TYR A 87 -6.43 9.17 -2.49
CA TYR A 87 -5.58 8.93 -3.64
C TYR A 87 -4.09 9.17 -3.31
N ILE A 88 -3.77 10.32 -2.71
CA ILE A 88 -2.37 10.67 -2.37
C ILE A 88 -1.81 9.69 -1.33
N VAL A 89 -2.54 9.44 -0.24
CA VAL A 89 -2.09 8.53 0.82
C VAL A 89 -1.91 7.12 0.25
N GLY A 90 -2.89 6.61 -0.51
CA GLY A 90 -2.82 5.29 -1.12
C GLY A 90 -1.67 5.16 -2.11
N GLY A 91 -1.50 6.12 -3.02
CA GLY A 91 -0.41 6.15 -3.99
C GLY A 91 0.96 6.21 -3.33
N THR A 92 1.12 7.06 -2.30
CA THR A 92 2.37 7.17 -1.55
C THR A 92 2.74 5.84 -0.88
N ILE A 93 1.79 5.19 -0.20
CA ILE A 93 2.02 3.89 0.44
C ILE A 93 2.39 2.84 -0.63
N GLY A 94 1.64 2.77 -1.74
CA GLY A 94 1.90 1.81 -2.83
C GLY A 94 3.29 1.95 -3.45
N MET A 95 3.81 3.18 -3.56
CA MET A 95 5.16 3.43 -4.08
C MET A 95 6.27 3.23 -3.06
N LEU A 96 6.06 3.65 -1.80
CA LEU A 96 7.13 3.65 -0.78
C LEU A 96 7.35 2.27 -0.17
N VAL A 97 6.29 1.49 0.07
CA VAL A 97 6.41 0.19 0.74
C VAL A 97 7.34 -0.78 -0.01
N PRO A 98 7.24 -0.98 -1.34
CA PRO A 98 8.16 -1.86 -2.05
C PRO A 98 9.62 -1.37 -1.96
N LYS A 99 9.84 -0.06 -2.14
CA LYS A 99 11.18 0.54 -2.08
C LYS A 99 11.80 0.34 -0.70
N TRP A 100 11.05 0.59 0.36
CA TRP A 100 11.53 0.41 1.73
C TRP A 100 11.86 -1.06 2.05
N HIS A 101 11.02 -2.00 1.59
CA HIS A 101 11.29 -3.43 1.77
C HIS A 101 12.52 -3.89 0.97
N ARG A 102 12.76 -3.33 -0.21
CA ARG A 102 13.93 -3.63 -1.01
C ARG A 102 15.22 -3.13 -0.35
N GLU A 103 15.23 -1.88 0.13
CA GLU A 103 16.40 -1.30 0.80
C GLU A 103 16.68 -1.97 2.15
N ASN A 104 15.65 -2.36 2.89
CA ASN A 104 15.74 -3.07 4.15
C ASN A 104 15.48 -4.57 3.98
N SER A 105 16.17 -5.24 3.05
CA SER A 105 16.00 -6.67 2.75
C SER A 105 16.30 -7.63 3.94
N ASN A 106 16.44 -7.09 5.13
CA ASN A 106 16.67 -7.83 6.37
C ASN A 106 15.39 -8.41 6.98
N MET A 107 14.20 -8.00 6.50
CA MET A 107 12.91 -8.46 7.03
C MET A 107 12.18 -9.31 6.00
N HIS A 108 12.01 -10.60 6.30
CA HIS A 108 11.22 -11.52 5.49
C HIS A 108 9.94 -11.89 6.22
N VAL A 109 8.80 -11.57 5.61
CA VAL A 109 7.49 -12.04 6.06
C VAL A 109 7.06 -13.18 5.14
N SER A 110 6.82 -14.36 5.69
CA SER A 110 6.29 -15.49 4.93
C SER A 110 4.96 -15.95 5.53
N LEU A 111 3.98 -16.12 4.65
CA LEU A 111 2.68 -16.69 4.95
C LEU A 111 2.66 -18.12 4.37
N SER A 112 2.43 -19.12 5.19
CA SER A 112 2.28 -20.51 4.72
C SER A 112 0.97 -21.07 5.25
N LEU A 113 0.21 -21.70 4.36
CA LEU A 113 -0.96 -22.50 4.69
C LEU A 113 -0.49 -23.90 5.07
N GLN A 114 -0.81 -24.33 6.29
CA GLN A 114 -0.57 -25.72 6.68
C GLN A 114 -1.71 -26.62 6.19
N PRO A 115 -1.47 -27.91 5.95
CA PRO A 115 -2.51 -28.87 5.55
C PRO A 115 -3.66 -28.97 6.57
N THR A 116 -3.45 -28.49 7.79
CA THR A 116 -4.45 -28.41 8.87
C THR A 116 -5.37 -27.19 8.76
N GLY A 117 -5.29 -26.39 7.66
CA GLY A 117 -6.09 -25.18 7.47
C GLY A 117 -5.64 -23.98 8.33
N LYS A 118 -4.57 -24.11 9.12
CA LYS A 118 -4.02 -23.02 9.93
C LYS A 118 -3.04 -22.17 9.11
N ILE A 119 -3.18 -20.85 9.24
CA ILE A 119 -2.25 -19.88 8.64
C ILE A 119 -1.06 -19.74 9.59
N LYS A 120 0.15 -20.06 9.10
CA LYS A 120 1.39 -19.81 9.84
C LYS A 120 2.06 -18.57 9.26
N THR A 121 2.16 -17.55 10.07
CA THR A 121 2.90 -16.32 9.77
C THR A 121 4.30 -16.46 10.38
N ARG A 122 5.34 -16.32 9.58
CA ARG A 122 6.73 -16.29 10.04
C ARG A 122 7.30 -14.91 9.72
N LEU A 123 7.71 -14.18 10.76
CA LEU A 123 8.49 -12.97 10.65
C LEU A 123 9.96 -13.34 10.92
N SER A 124 10.83 -13.19 9.92
CA SER A 124 12.27 -13.36 10.11
C SER A 124 13.00 -12.04 9.82
N TYR A 125 13.81 -11.60 10.76
CA TYR A 125 14.64 -10.42 10.64
C TYR A 125 16.11 -10.82 10.55
N LYS A 126 16.78 -10.45 9.46
CA LYS A 126 18.19 -10.79 9.24
C LYS A 126 19.06 -9.64 9.80
N PHE A 127 19.68 -9.86 10.94
CA PHE A 127 20.64 -8.91 11.55
C PHE A 127 21.96 -8.91 10.78
N TRP A 128 21.96 -8.37 9.57
CA TRP A 128 23.15 -8.32 8.71
C TRP A 128 24.29 -7.49 9.34
N LEU A 129 23.95 -6.43 10.07
CA LEU A 129 24.96 -5.60 10.77
C LEU A 129 25.74 -6.39 11.80
N ILE A 130 25.12 -7.27 12.58
CA ILE A 130 25.81 -8.10 13.57
C ILE A 130 26.66 -9.16 12.87
N TYR A 131 26.14 -9.78 11.81
CA TYR A 131 26.88 -10.75 11.01
C TYR A 131 28.09 -10.14 10.32
N SER A 132 27.96 -8.97 9.72
CA SER A 132 29.05 -8.20 9.09
C SER A 132 30.11 -7.79 10.11
N TYR A 133 29.67 -7.32 11.30
CA TYR A 133 30.57 -6.95 12.39
C TYR A 133 31.37 -8.15 12.93
N ILE A 134 30.71 -9.28 13.17
CA ILE A 134 31.36 -10.52 13.66
C ILE A 134 32.33 -11.07 12.59
N LYS A 135 31.93 -11.06 11.32
CA LYS A 135 32.76 -11.50 10.21
C LYS A 135 34.03 -10.63 10.06
N ASN A 136 33.88 -9.32 10.15
CA ASN A 136 35.01 -8.39 10.04
C ASN A 136 35.98 -8.55 11.23
N LYS A 137 35.48 -8.73 12.44
CA LYS A 137 36.28 -8.95 13.64
C LYS A 137 37.06 -10.28 13.62
N ASN A 138 36.49 -11.33 13.00
CA ASN A 138 37.17 -12.61 12.82
C ASN A 138 38.33 -12.51 11.79
N TYR A 139 38.17 -11.73 10.75
CA TYR A 139 39.25 -11.51 9.78
C TYR A 139 40.43 -10.72 10.38
N GLU A 140 40.16 -9.67 11.17
CA GLU A 140 41.21 -8.90 11.83
C GLU A 140 42.02 -9.75 12.84
N ASN A 141 41.37 -10.69 13.53
CA ASN A 141 42.06 -11.58 14.47
C ASN A 141 42.91 -12.65 13.76
N ILE A 142 42.54 -13.09 12.56
CA ILE A 142 43.32 -14.05 11.76
C ILE A 142 44.61 -13.41 11.22
N TYR A 143 44.57 -12.16 10.80
CA TYR A 143 45.74 -11.43 10.32
C TYR A 143 46.68 -10.96 11.44
N ARG A 144 46.27 -11.00 12.72
CA ARG A 144 47.12 -10.71 13.87
C ARG A 144 47.91 -11.92 14.38
N ILE A 145 47.57 -13.12 13.95
CA ILE A 145 48.16 -14.40 14.40
C ILE A 145 49.12 -14.95 13.34
N LEU A 146 49.10 -14.43 12.10
CA LEU A 146 50.04 -14.71 11.03
C LEU A 146 51.08 -13.61 10.94
#